data_5ca95e92988b02cdd2e74acb8f4e24b2
#
_entry.id   5ca95e92988b02cdd2e74acb8f4e24b2
#
_cell.length_a   1.000
_cell.length_b   1.000
_cell.length_c   1.000
_cell.angle_alpha   90.00
_cell.angle_beta   90.00
_cell.angle_gamma   90.00
#
_symmetry.space_group_name_H-M   'P 1'
#
loop_
_entity.id
_entity.type
_entity.pdbx_description
1 polymer ?
#
loop_
_entity_poly.entity_id
_entity_poly.type
_entity_poly.pdbx_seq_one_letter_code
_entity_poly.pdbx_strand_id
1 'polypeptide(L)'
;LGDVYKRQSWSSPWGEGRPGWHIECSTMSMKYLGETFDFHGGGSDLIFPHHENEIAQSEGCTGCHPFVKYWLHNGFITVNEEKMSKSLGNFFMVIDILEHYEPETLRFFILSTHYRSPLDFSDERLAEAQRSLSRLKTAQENLQALMALMNAGQTEESLKLRRKVLELRNEFMEAMRDDFNTALAISHM
;
A
#
# COMPACT_ATOMS: atom_id res chain seq x y z
N LEU A 1 9.03 -27.07 14.47
CA LEU A 1 8.99 -26.57 13.08
C LEU A 1 10.25 -25.80 12.68
N GLY A 2 10.99 -25.15 13.64
CA GLY A 2 12.18 -24.35 13.33
C GLY A 2 13.41 -25.14 12.87
N ASP A 3 13.56 -26.39 13.26
CA ASP A 3 14.78 -27.18 12.97
C ASP A 3 14.78 -27.89 11.59
N VAL A 4 13.61 -28.10 10.99
CA VAL A 4 13.52 -28.73 9.68
C VAL A 4 13.99 -27.78 8.58
N TYR A 5 13.68 -26.50 8.67
CA TYR A 5 14.10 -25.48 7.68
C TYR A 5 15.59 -25.14 7.71
N LYS A 6 16.26 -25.32 8.82
CA LYS A 6 17.70 -25.01 8.95
C LYS A 6 18.63 -26.02 8.28
N ARG A 7 18.12 -27.19 7.88
CA ARG A 7 18.93 -28.27 7.29
C ARG A 7 18.66 -28.54 5.82
N GLN A 8 17.76 -27.78 5.19
CA GLN A 8 17.43 -27.99 3.79
C GLN A 8 18.54 -27.40 2.89
N SER A 9 19.14 -28.24 2.08
CA SER A 9 20.14 -27.86 1.08
C SER A 9 19.87 -28.55 -0.24
N TRP A 10 20.43 -28.01 -1.29
CA TRP A 10 20.36 -28.54 -2.65
C TRP A 10 21.77 -28.64 -3.22
N SER A 11 21.98 -29.67 -4.04
CA SER A 11 23.23 -29.87 -4.75
C SER A 11 23.39 -28.84 -5.86
N SER A 12 24.59 -28.26 -5.97
CA SER A 12 24.94 -27.28 -6.99
C SER A 12 26.35 -27.54 -7.52
N PRO A 13 26.75 -26.90 -8.65
CA PRO A 13 28.14 -27.02 -9.15
C PRO A 13 29.19 -26.54 -8.15
N TRP A 14 28.79 -25.76 -7.15
CA TRP A 14 29.68 -25.20 -6.10
C TRP A 14 29.57 -25.95 -4.76
N GLY A 15 28.81 -27.04 -4.71
CA GLY A 15 28.56 -27.83 -3.50
C GLY A 15 27.11 -27.73 -3.01
N GLU A 16 26.88 -28.35 -1.85
CA GLU A 16 25.57 -28.28 -1.19
C GLU A 16 25.30 -26.90 -0.62
N GLY A 17 24.13 -26.34 -0.93
CA GLY A 17 23.75 -25.03 -0.44
C GLY A 17 22.26 -24.75 -0.56
N ARG A 18 21.83 -23.62 -0.01
CA ARG A 18 20.48 -23.12 -0.13
C ARG A 18 20.48 -21.87 -1.02
N PRO A 19 19.59 -21.80 -2.03
CA PRO A 19 19.39 -20.57 -2.79
C PRO A 19 19.05 -19.38 -1.86
N GLY A 20 19.59 -18.22 -2.18
CA GLY A 20 19.21 -16.98 -1.47
C GLY A 20 17.78 -16.60 -1.77
N TRP A 21 17.17 -15.86 -0.86
CA TRP A 21 15.76 -15.42 -0.99
C TRP A 21 15.49 -14.68 -2.31
N HIS A 22 16.41 -13.81 -2.74
CA HIS A 22 16.22 -13.00 -3.95
C HIS A 22 16.10 -13.84 -5.23
N ILE A 23 16.80 -14.95 -5.37
CA ILE A 23 16.67 -15.82 -6.56
C ILE A 23 15.30 -16.51 -6.61
N GLU A 24 14.68 -16.77 -5.45
CA GLU A 24 13.32 -17.29 -5.39
C GLU A 24 12.34 -16.29 -6.00
N CYS A 25 12.43 -15.01 -5.61
CA CYS A 25 11.58 -13.94 -6.15
C CYS A 25 11.87 -13.67 -7.63
N SER A 26 13.14 -13.59 -8.05
CA SER A 26 13.51 -13.44 -9.46
C SER A 26 12.91 -14.56 -10.32
N THR A 27 13.04 -15.81 -9.89
CA THR A 27 12.52 -16.96 -10.63
C THR A 27 10.99 -16.97 -10.70
N MET A 28 10.30 -16.68 -9.59
CA MET A 28 8.83 -16.64 -9.56
C MET A 28 8.29 -15.50 -10.41
N SER A 29 8.88 -14.31 -10.32
CA SER A 29 8.48 -13.14 -11.11
C SER A 29 8.63 -13.42 -12.60
N MET A 30 9.77 -13.92 -13.05
CA MET A 30 9.99 -14.26 -14.45
C MET A 30 9.03 -15.36 -14.93
N LYS A 31 8.73 -16.34 -14.09
CA LYS A 31 7.84 -17.45 -14.44
C LYS A 31 6.39 -17.00 -14.67
N TYR A 32 5.88 -16.10 -13.85
CA TYR A 32 4.46 -15.74 -13.86
C TYR A 32 4.16 -14.40 -14.53
N LEU A 33 5.13 -13.47 -14.56
CA LEU A 33 4.94 -12.12 -15.07
C LEU A 33 5.76 -11.85 -16.34
N GLY A 34 6.72 -12.73 -16.68
CA GLY A 34 7.62 -12.55 -17.81
C GLY A 34 8.96 -11.92 -17.43
N GLU A 35 9.79 -11.69 -18.43
CA GLU A 35 11.17 -11.19 -18.25
C GLU A 35 11.21 -9.71 -17.83
N THR A 36 10.16 -8.97 -18.10
CA THR A 36 9.94 -7.58 -17.67
C THR A 36 8.48 -7.39 -17.29
N PHE A 37 8.21 -6.59 -16.26
CA PHE A 37 6.85 -6.29 -15.81
C PHE A 37 6.75 -4.87 -15.21
N ASP A 38 5.51 -4.42 -14.92
CA ASP A 38 5.28 -3.01 -14.66
C ASP A 38 5.65 -2.62 -13.23
N PHE A 39 5.17 -3.35 -12.21
CA PHE A 39 5.29 -2.97 -10.81
C PHE A 39 5.85 -4.08 -9.94
N HIS A 40 6.82 -3.73 -9.10
CA HIS A 40 7.31 -4.58 -8.00
C HIS A 40 7.41 -3.73 -6.74
N GLY A 41 7.08 -4.33 -5.60
CA GLY A 41 7.05 -3.57 -4.37
C GLY A 41 7.42 -4.39 -3.15
N GLY A 42 7.77 -3.67 -2.07
CA GLY A 42 8.09 -4.27 -0.79
C GLY A 42 8.35 -3.21 0.28
N GLY A 43 8.79 -3.63 1.44
CA GLY A 43 9.25 -2.71 2.47
C GLY A 43 10.54 -1.98 2.07
N SER A 44 10.79 -0.82 2.63
CA SER A 44 11.99 -0.04 2.36
C SER A 44 13.30 -0.78 2.73
N ASP A 45 13.23 -1.78 3.60
CA ASP A 45 14.34 -2.67 3.96
C ASP A 45 14.71 -3.67 2.86
N LEU A 46 13.84 -3.89 1.89
CA LEU A 46 14.09 -4.78 0.76
C LEU A 46 14.82 -4.09 -0.40
N ILE A 47 14.96 -2.77 -0.42
CA ILE A 47 15.69 -2.05 -1.47
C ILE A 47 17.07 -2.68 -1.63
N PHE A 48 17.80 -2.80 -0.53
CA PHE A 48 19.11 -3.43 -0.51
C PHE A 48 19.22 -4.41 0.68
N PRO A 49 19.74 -5.62 0.45
CA PRO A 49 20.27 -6.13 -0.81
C PRO A 49 19.26 -6.86 -1.71
N HIS A 50 17.98 -7.03 -1.27
CA HIS A 50 17.06 -7.97 -1.89
C HIS A 50 16.67 -7.59 -3.32
N HIS A 51 16.07 -6.42 -3.52
CA HIS A 51 15.60 -5.98 -4.84
C HIS A 51 16.75 -5.68 -5.80
N GLU A 52 17.86 -5.12 -5.30
CA GLU A 52 19.07 -4.92 -6.11
C GLU A 52 19.63 -6.26 -6.64
N ASN A 53 19.60 -7.31 -5.82
CA ASN A 53 19.97 -8.64 -6.26
C ASN A 53 18.97 -9.25 -7.25
N GLU A 54 17.67 -9.01 -7.08
CA GLU A 54 16.67 -9.45 -8.06
C GLU A 54 16.89 -8.80 -9.44
N ILE A 55 17.19 -7.50 -9.47
CA ILE A 55 17.54 -6.78 -10.69
C ILE A 55 18.79 -7.42 -11.33
N ALA A 56 19.87 -7.54 -10.58
CA ALA A 56 21.12 -8.09 -11.08
C ALA A 56 20.99 -9.52 -11.62
N GLN A 57 20.23 -10.38 -10.93
CA GLN A 57 20.00 -11.77 -11.32
C GLN A 57 19.09 -11.88 -12.56
N SER A 58 18.00 -11.14 -12.59
CA SER A 58 17.02 -11.21 -13.67
C SER A 58 17.58 -10.62 -14.95
N GLU A 59 18.15 -9.43 -14.89
CA GLU A 59 18.76 -8.76 -16.04
C GLU A 59 20.01 -9.50 -16.55
N GLY A 60 20.82 -10.02 -15.64
CA GLY A 60 21.97 -10.83 -15.99
C GLY A 60 21.62 -12.18 -16.64
N CYS A 61 20.47 -12.76 -16.27
CA CYS A 61 20.00 -14.03 -16.84
C CYS A 61 19.33 -13.83 -18.21
N THR A 62 18.48 -12.81 -18.35
CA THR A 62 17.63 -12.60 -19.54
C THR A 62 18.24 -11.66 -20.56
N GLY A 63 19.08 -10.74 -20.13
CA GLY A 63 19.55 -9.61 -20.95
C GLY A 63 18.51 -8.53 -21.20
N CYS A 64 17.30 -8.66 -20.62
CA CYS A 64 16.22 -7.67 -20.74
C CYS A 64 16.37 -6.56 -19.70
N HIS A 65 16.22 -5.32 -20.10
CA HIS A 65 16.29 -4.13 -19.27
C HIS A 65 15.09 -3.20 -19.56
N PRO A 66 14.44 -2.62 -18.53
CA PRO A 66 14.56 -2.95 -17.12
C PRO A 66 13.84 -4.24 -16.75
N PHE A 67 14.27 -4.92 -15.71
CA PHE A 67 13.54 -6.04 -15.11
C PHE A 67 12.15 -5.60 -14.63
N VAL A 68 12.09 -4.48 -13.90
CA VAL A 68 10.86 -3.86 -13.42
C VAL A 68 10.82 -2.39 -13.81
N LYS A 69 9.69 -1.91 -14.34
CA LYS A 69 9.54 -0.50 -14.75
C LYS A 69 9.40 0.45 -13.56
N TYR A 70 8.65 0.05 -12.53
CA TYR A 70 8.36 0.89 -11.37
C TYR A 70 8.51 0.11 -10.06
N TRP A 71 9.33 0.63 -9.18
CA TRP A 71 9.57 0.08 -7.85
C TRP A 71 8.83 0.91 -6.80
N LEU A 72 8.04 0.24 -5.95
CA LEU A 72 7.32 0.88 -4.85
C LEU A 72 7.83 0.34 -3.52
N HIS A 73 8.31 1.23 -2.66
CA HIS A 73 8.81 0.85 -1.34
C HIS A 73 8.00 1.56 -0.26
N ASN A 74 7.31 0.77 0.56
CA ASN A 74 6.51 1.30 1.66
C ASN A 74 7.31 1.44 2.95
N GLY A 75 6.91 2.43 3.75
CA GLY A 75 7.40 2.59 5.12
C GLY A 75 6.98 1.43 6.02
N PHE A 76 7.60 1.38 7.20
CA PHE A 76 7.26 0.37 8.20
C PHE A 76 5.97 0.70 8.94
N ILE A 77 5.32 -0.35 9.44
CA ILE A 77 4.31 -0.17 10.49
C ILE A 77 5.06 -0.13 11.82
N THR A 78 4.79 0.93 12.59
CA THR A 78 5.28 1.11 13.95
C THR A 78 4.14 0.95 14.95
N VAL A 79 4.45 0.67 16.18
CA VAL A 79 3.52 0.64 17.30
C VAL A 79 4.16 1.45 18.42
N ASN A 80 3.54 2.57 18.78
CA ASN A 80 4.11 3.54 19.71
C ASN A 80 5.54 3.97 19.29
N GLU A 81 5.70 4.30 18.01
CA GLU A 81 6.97 4.73 17.40
C GLU A 81 8.06 3.64 17.33
N GLU A 82 7.81 2.42 17.83
CA GLU A 82 8.70 1.28 17.71
C GLU A 82 8.32 0.39 16.52
N LYS A 83 9.31 -0.14 15.80
CA LYS A 83 9.06 -1.06 14.68
C LYS A 83 8.26 -2.28 15.18
N MET A 84 7.14 -2.57 14.51
CA MET A 84 6.35 -3.77 14.82
C MET A 84 7.17 -5.03 14.56
N SER A 85 7.30 -5.90 15.56
CA SER A 85 7.98 -7.17 15.37
C SER A 85 7.45 -8.24 16.34
N LYS A 86 7.52 -9.50 15.90
CA LYS A 86 7.13 -10.65 16.76
C LYS A 86 8.02 -10.78 18.00
N SER A 87 9.29 -10.41 17.90
CA SER A 87 10.24 -10.51 19.00
C SER A 87 9.97 -9.50 20.12
N LEU A 88 9.37 -8.37 19.80
CA LEU A 88 8.99 -7.34 20.77
C LEU A 88 7.60 -7.57 21.37
N GLY A 89 6.84 -8.53 20.84
CA GLY A 89 5.47 -8.79 21.33
C GLY A 89 4.45 -7.69 21.00
N ASN A 90 4.82 -6.71 20.20
CA ASN A 90 3.97 -5.61 19.73
C ASN A 90 3.34 -5.88 18.36
N PHE A 91 3.09 -7.15 18.06
CA PHE A 91 2.57 -7.62 16.78
C PHE A 91 1.05 -7.80 16.84
N PHE A 92 0.33 -7.21 15.90
CA PHE A 92 -1.10 -7.38 15.72
C PHE A 92 -1.39 -8.11 14.42
N MET A 93 -2.31 -9.03 14.45
CA MET A 93 -2.80 -9.67 13.23
C MET A 93 -3.99 -8.87 12.67
N VAL A 94 -4.07 -8.78 11.36
CA VAL A 94 -5.21 -8.13 10.68
C VAL A 94 -6.54 -8.75 11.10
N ILE A 95 -6.57 -10.08 11.30
CA ILE A 95 -7.78 -10.79 11.72
C ILE A 95 -8.27 -10.29 13.09
N ASP A 96 -7.38 -10.04 14.03
CA ASP A 96 -7.74 -9.56 15.38
C ASP A 96 -8.30 -8.12 15.31
N ILE A 97 -7.73 -7.28 14.42
CA ILE A 97 -8.24 -5.93 14.19
C ILE A 97 -9.65 -5.97 13.59
N LEU A 98 -9.91 -6.90 12.66
CA LEU A 98 -11.19 -7.04 11.98
C LEU A 98 -12.30 -7.61 12.89
N GLU A 99 -11.99 -8.12 14.08
CA GLU A 99 -12.99 -8.45 15.10
C GLU A 99 -13.61 -7.19 15.74
N HIS A 100 -12.90 -6.05 15.70
CA HIS A 100 -13.30 -4.81 16.36
C HIS A 100 -13.60 -3.65 15.41
N TYR A 101 -13.05 -3.68 14.20
CA TYR A 101 -13.17 -2.62 13.21
C TYR A 101 -13.60 -3.16 11.84
N GLU A 102 -14.43 -2.39 11.16
CA GLU A 102 -14.82 -2.70 9.78
C GLU A 102 -13.59 -2.64 8.84
N PRO A 103 -13.53 -3.52 7.82
CA PRO A 103 -12.41 -3.55 6.87
C PRO A 103 -12.13 -2.20 6.19
N GLU A 104 -13.18 -1.42 5.95
CA GLU A 104 -13.05 -0.08 5.36
C GLU A 104 -12.34 0.91 6.28
N THR A 105 -12.52 0.79 7.59
CA THR A 105 -11.81 1.60 8.58
C THR A 105 -10.30 1.35 8.52
N LEU A 106 -9.90 0.09 8.47
CA LEU A 106 -8.50 -0.30 8.36
C LEU A 106 -7.89 0.19 7.02
N ARG A 107 -8.63 0.04 5.92
CA ARG A 107 -8.19 0.56 4.62
C ARG A 107 -8.05 2.08 4.62
N PHE A 108 -9.01 2.79 5.19
CA PHE A 108 -8.95 4.24 5.29
C PHE A 108 -7.77 4.71 6.16
N PHE A 109 -7.54 4.02 7.29
CA PHE A 109 -6.38 4.27 8.15
C PHE A 109 -5.06 4.15 7.38
N ILE A 110 -4.86 3.05 6.65
CA ILE A 110 -3.64 2.83 5.83
C ILE A 110 -3.49 3.94 4.77
N LEU A 111 -4.57 4.28 4.06
CA LEU A 111 -4.54 5.28 3.00
C LEU A 111 -4.41 6.72 3.50
N SER A 112 -4.63 6.97 4.80
CA SER A 112 -4.49 8.29 5.41
C SER A 112 -3.03 8.72 5.61
N THR A 113 -2.08 7.81 5.35
CA THR A 113 -0.64 8.09 5.38
C THR A 113 -0.04 7.77 4.01
N HIS A 114 0.92 8.58 3.56
CA HIS A 114 1.63 8.29 2.31
C HIS A 114 2.39 6.97 2.46
N TYR A 115 2.30 6.08 1.47
CA TYR A 115 2.83 4.72 1.57
C TYR A 115 4.34 4.64 1.88
N ARG A 116 5.13 5.66 1.50
CA ARG A 116 6.58 5.72 1.82
C ARG A 116 6.86 6.09 3.27
N SER A 117 5.89 6.66 3.97
CA SER A 117 6.05 7.10 5.35
C SER A 117 5.78 5.96 6.33
N PRO A 118 6.45 5.94 7.49
CA PRO A 118 6.06 5.02 8.55
C PRO A 118 4.61 5.25 8.96
N LEU A 119 3.89 4.16 9.19
CA LEU A 119 2.51 4.17 9.68
C LEU A 119 2.49 3.72 11.13
N ASP A 120 2.23 4.66 12.05
CA ASP A 120 2.14 4.34 13.47
C ASP A 120 0.75 3.82 13.82
N PHE A 121 0.70 2.56 14.25
CA PHE A 121 -0.52 1.85 14.57
C PHE A 121 -0.84 2.02 16.07
N SER A 122 -2.05 2.49 16.36
CA SER A 122 -2.66 2.42 17.69
C SER A 122 -4.17 2.33 17.60
N ASP A 123 -4.83 1.85 18.63
CA ASP A 123 -6.30 1.81 18.69
C ASP A 123 -6.91 3.20 18.63
N GLU A 124 -6.24 4.21 19.17
CA GLU A 124 -6.68 5.61 19.10
C GLU A 124 -6.70 6.13 17.66
N ARG A 125 -5.67 5.82 16.88
CA ARG A 125 -5.58 6.21 15.46
C ARG A 125 -6.61 5.47 14.60
N LEU A 126 -6.87 4.19 14.88
CA LEU A 126 -7.94 3.45 14.21
C LEU A 126 -9.32 4.04 14.54
N ALA A 127 -9.58 4.36 15.81
CA ALA A 127 -10.83 5.02 16.21
C ALA A 127 -10.98 6.41 15.57
N GLU A 128 -9.90 7.15 15.38
CA GLU A 128 -9.90 8.43 14.66
C GLU A 128 -10.23 8.23 13.17
N ALA A 129 -9.60 7.24 12.53
CA ALA A 129 -9.89 6.87 11.15
C ALA A 129 -11.36 6.47 10.96
N GLN A 130 -11.92 5.69 11.89
CA GLN A 130 -13.33 5.30 11.90
C GLN A 130 -14.26 6.52 11.97
N ARG A 131 -13.98 7.46 12.88
CA ARG A 131 -14.77 8.71 12.99
C ARG A 131 -14.68 9.54 11.71
N SER A 132 -13.50 9.63 11.10
CA SER A 132 -13.28 10.40 9.88
C SER A 132 -14.01 9.76 8.69
N LEU A 133 -13.90 8.44 8.53
CA LEU A 133 -14.63 7.70 7.50
C LEU A 133 -16.15 7.82 7.68
N SER A 134 -16.65 7.72 8.92
CA SER A 134 -18.08 7.88 9.22
C SER A 134 -18.58 9.25 8.82
N ARG A 135 -17.81 10.31 9.04
CA ARG A 135 -18.20 11.68 8.58
C ARG A 135 -18.31 11.77 7.06
N LEU A 136 -17.37 11.15 6.32
CA LEU A 136 -17.42 11.11 4.86
C LEU A 136 -18.64 10.33 4.36
N LYS A 137 -18.94 9.18 4.95
CA LYS A 137 -20.14 8.38 4.62
C LYS A 137 -21.42 9.15 4.88
N THR A 138 -21.55 9.79 6.03
CA THR A 138 -22.71 10.63 6.36
C THR A 138 -22.86 11.80 5.38
N ALA A 139 -21.79 12.46 5.01
CA ALA A 139 -21.82 13.53 4.01
C ALA A 139 -22.30 13.01 2.64
N GLN A 140 -21.83 11.85 2.22
CA GLN A 140 -22.26 11.20 0.98
C GLN A 140 -23.76 10.84 1.02
N GLU A 141 -24.24 10.23 2.10
CA GLU A 141 -25.64 9.87 2.29
C GLU A 141 -26.56 11.10 2.26
N ASN A 142 -26.18 12.16 2.97
CA ASN A 142 -26.91 13.42 2.97
C ASN A 142 -26.96 14.04 1.58
N LEU A 143 -25.85 14.03 0.84
CA LEU A 143 -25.81 14.52 -0.52
C LEU A 143 -26.73 13.71 -1.46
N GLN A 144 -26.71 12.39 -1.35
CA GLN A 144 -27.59 11.51 -2.13
C GLN A 144 -29.07 11.76 -1.80
N ALA A 145 -29.41 11.93 -0.53
CA ALA A 145 -30.77 12.26 -0.11
C ALA A 145 -31.24 13.61 -0.67
N LEU A 146 -30.39 14.64 -0.62
CA LEU A 146 -30.66 15.95 -1.20
C LEU A 146 -30.84 15.87 -2.72
N MET A 147 -29.99 15.14 -3.43
CA MET A 147 -30.11 14.95 -4.89
C MET A 147 -31.42 14.27 -5.28
N ALA A 148 -31.93 13.33 -4.46
CA ALA A 148 -33.20 12.66 -4.70
C ALA A 148 -34.41 13.59 -4.54
N LEU A 149 -34.28 14.64 -3.72
CA LEU A 149 -35.36 15.60 -3.42
C LEU A 149 -35.37 16.81 -4.38
N MET A 150 -34.25 17.08 -5.06
CA MET A 150 -34.12 18.29 -5.86
C MET A 150 -34.39 18.04 -7.35
N ASN A 151 -35.41 18.71 -7.88
CA ASN A 151 -35.47 19.03 -9.30
C ASN A 151 -34.53 20.19 -9.58
N ALA A 152 -33.26 19.89 -9.84
CA ALA A 152 -32.20 20.87 -9.94
C ALA A 152 -32.32 21.73 -11.23
N GLY A 153 -32.86 22.92 -11.08
CA GLY A 153 -32.62 23.99 -12.04
C GLY A 153 -31.16 24.47 -12.00
N GLN A 154 -30.64 24.94 -13.11
CA GLN A 154 -29.32 25.56 -13.15
C GLN A 154 -29.39 26.97 -12.55
N THR A 155 -28.94 27.11 -11.31
CA THR A 155 -28.76 28.41 -10.67
C THR A 155 -27.27 28.81 -10.71
N GLU A 156 -26.97 30.09 -10.55
CA GLU A 156 -25.58 30.58 -10.49
C GLU A 156 -24.82 29.91 -9.35
N GLU A 157 -25.47 29.66 -8.22
CA GLU A 157 -24.89 28.97 -7.06
C GLU A 157 -24.56 27.52 -7.40
N SER A 158 -25.44 26.80 -8.10
CA SER A 158 -25.17 25.43 -8.52
C SER A 158 -24.00 25.35 -9.50
N LEU A 159 -23.81 26.35 -10.35
CA LEU A 159 -22.66 26.45 -11.26
C LEU A 159 -21.35 26.74 -10.50
N LYS A 160 -21.40 27.57 -9.46
CA LYS A 160 -20.22 27.81 -8.58
C LYS A 160 -19.83 26.55 -7.84
N LEU A 161 -20.80 25.84 -7.25
CA LEU A 161 -20.56 24.59 -6.55
C LEU A 161 -19.96 23.53 -7.49
N ARG A 162 -20.54 23.39 -8.69
CA ARG A 162 -20.01 22.46 -9.71
C ARG A 162 -18.55 22.76 -10.07
N ARG A 163 -18.20 24.02 -10.25
CA ARG A 163 -16.81 24.42 -10.50
C ARG A 163 -15.89 24.01 -9.35
N LYS A 164 -16.30 24.28 -8.10
CA LYS A 164 -15.50 23.89 -6.92
C LYS A 164 -15.31 22.39 -6.81
N VAL A 165 -16.35 21.59 -7.07
CA VAL A 165 -16.24 20.13 -7.09
C VAL A 165 -15.28 19.64 -8.18
N LEU A 166 -15.29 20.26 -9.36
CA LEU A 166 -14.35 19.92 -10.44
C LEU A 166 -12.90 20.30 -10.08
N GLU A 167 -12.69 21.42 -9.41
CA GLU A 167 -11.37 21.82 -8.89
C GLU A 167 -10.86 20.79 -7.88
N LEU A 168 -11.65 20.46 -6.84
CA LEU A 168 -11.27 19.45 -5.84
C LEU A 168 -11.01 18.07 -6.45
N ARG A 169 -11.82 17.67 -7.43
CA ARG A 169 -11.57 16.43 -8.18
C ARG A 169 -10.22 16.47 -8.92
N ASN A 170 -9.88 17.59 -9.52
CA ASN A 170 -8.59 17.74 -10.20
C ASN A 170 -7.43 17.70 -9.19
N GLU A 171 -7.56 18.41 -8.06
CA GLU A 171 -6.58 18.37 -6.96
C GLU A 171 -6.40 16.94 -6.42
N PHE A 172 -7.49 16.20 -6.23
CA PHE A 172 -7.46 14.78 -5.88
C PHE A 172 -6.67 13.95 -6.91
N MET A 173 -6.97 14.14 -8.20
CA MET A 173 -6.30 13.40 -9.27
C MET A 173 -4.81 13.75 -9.38
N GLU A 174 -4.44 15.02 -9.19
CA GLU A 174 -3.03 15.43 -9.16
C GLU A 174 -2.29 14.81 -7.97
N ALA A 175 -2.89 14.80 -6.77
CA ALA A 175 -2.32 14.12 -5.62
C ALA A 175 -2.10 12.60 -5.88
N MET A 176 -3.06 11.94 -6.54
CA MET A 176 -2.92 10.53 -6.92
C MET A 176 -1.86 10.29 -8.00
N ARG A 177 -1.60 11.28 -8.87
CA ARG A 177 -0.53 11.21 -9.88
C ARG A 177 0.84 11.50 -9.31
N ASP A 178 0.89 12.21 -8.18
CA ASP A 178 2.12 12.47 -7.44
C ASP A 178 2.44 11.32 -6.50
N ASP A 179 2.99 10.25 -7.06
CA ASP A 179 3.46 9.08 -6.32
C ASP A 179 2.39 8.45 -5.39
N PHE A 180 1.14 8.41 -5.86
CA PHE A 180 0.02 7.86 -5.10
C PHE A 180 -0.17 8.51 -3.71
N ASN A 181 -0.09 9.84 -3.64
CA ASN A 181 -0.25 10.59 -2.39
C ASN A 181 -1.71 10.55 -1.91
N THR A 182 -2.12 9.40 -1.39
CA THR A 182 -3.48 9.15 -0.92
C THR A 182 -3.85 10.03 0.27
N ALA A 183 -2.89 10.37 1.14
CA ALA A 183 -3.11 11.25 2.27
C ALA A 183 -3.56 12.65 1.80
N LEU A 184 -2.86 13.22 0.80
CA LEU A 184 -3.24 14.50 0.21
C LEU A 184 -4.55 14.36 -0.58
N ALA A 185 -4.74 13.28 -1.35
CA ALA A 185 -5.97 13.04 -2.10
C ALA A 185 -7.21 13.00 -1.19
N ILE A 186 -7.13 12.32 -0.04
CA ILE A 186 -8.21 12.27 0.96
C ILE A 186 -8.55 13.66 1.49
N SER A 187 -7.58 14.58 1.60
CA SER A 187 -7.84 15.94 2.07
C SER A 187 -8.70 16.78 1.12
N HIS A 188 -8.83 16.37 -0.13
CA HIS A 188 -9.65 17.02 -1.16
C HIS A 188 -11.04 16.38 -1.31
N MET A 189 -11.37 15.37 -0.48
CA MET A 189 -12.70 14.73 -0.44
C MET A 189 -13.65 15.50 0.46
#